data_cff5431d394b573c93fd7a2d1f09c458
#
_entry.id   cff5431d394b573c93fd7a2d1f09c458
#
_cell.length_a   1.000
_cell.length_b   1.000
_cell.length_c   1.000
_cell.angle_alpha   90.00
_cell.angle_beta   90.00
_cell.angle_gamma   90.00
#
_symmetry.space_group_name_H-M   'P 1'
#
loop_
_entity.id
_entity.type
_entity.pdbx_description
1 polymer ?
#
loop_
_entity_poly.entity_id
_entity_poly.type
_entity_poly.pdbx_seq_one_letter_code
_entity_poly.pdbx_strand_id
1 'polypeptide(L)'
;MTEFLQIIPDFDKNECQGSYKITINNRSYTDYTIYDSSSLIEKKNIDVDPIKFKMFNGDVFIFNFTEPYYHVVYSGIRTVSYISGILICQNQTYGRIKNKFYYKCIPDDKRLPHFLVPYEIKGNSFSKNFKNKYVNFKFVSWDGKHPIGELIQVIGDVDKL
;
A
#
# COMPACT_ATOMS: atom_id res chain seq x y z
N MET A 1 -7.09 10.13 24.23
CA MET A 1 -5.78 10.73 23.92
C MET A 1 -4.64 10.12 24.75
N THR A 2 -4.82 10.05 26.06
CA THR A 2 -3.83 9.45 26.97
C THR A 2 -3.61 7.97 26.74
N GLU A 3 -4.63 7.21 26.39
CA GLU A 3 -4.52 5.76 26.14
C GLU A 3 -3.58 5.44 24.99
N PHE A 4 -3.67 6.20 23.89
CA PHE A 4 -2.81 5.98 22.72
C PHE A 4 -1.33 6.24 23.07
N LEU A 5 -1.07 7.31 23.80
CA LEU A 5 0.30 7.66 24.22
C LEU A 5 0.89 6.63 25.18
N GLN A 6 0.06 5.95 25.96
CA GLN A 6 0.50 4.89 26.88
C GLN A 6 0.88 3.59 26.16
N ILE A 7 0.38 3.38 24.94
CA ILE A 7 0.69 2.17 24.15
C ILE A 7 2.09 2.24 23.55
N ILE A 8 2.65 3.44 23.39
CA ILE A 8 3.96 3.64 22.78
C ILE A 8 5.03 3.58 23.87
N PRO A 9 5.87 2.51 23.92
CA PRO A 9 6.97 2.45 24.87
C PRO A 9 7.96 3.58 24.61
N ASP A 10 8.55 4.13 25.67
CA ASP A 10 9.57 5.18 25.57
C ASP A 10 9.13 6.40 24.75
N PHE A 11 7.84 6.72 24.83
CA PHE A 11 7.29 7.88 24.12
C PHE A 11 7.98 9.17 24.58
N ASP A 12 8.68 9.82 23.65
CA ASP A 12 9.27 11.13 23.85
C ASP A 12 8.52 12.17 23.04
N LYS A 13 7.90 13.12 23.72
CA LYS A 13 7.13 14.19 23.09
C LYS A 13 7.97 15.04 22.12
N ASN A 14 9.25 15.26 22.45
CA ASN A 14 10.13 16.05 21.60
C ASN A 14 10.50 15.30 20.31
N GLU A 15 10.71 13.99 20.39
CA GLU A 15 10.98 13.17 19.21
C GLU A 15 9.75 13.08 18.30
N CYS A 16 8.56 12.98 18.89
CA CYS A 16 7.33 12.89 18.11
C CYS A 16 6.94 14.18 17.40
N GLN A 17 7.63 15.28 17.64
CA GLN A 17 7.43 16.53 16.89
C GLN A 17 8.18 16.52 15.54
N GLY A 18 9.08 15.57 15.34
CA GLY A 18 9.81 15.43 14.09
C GLY A 18 9.00 14.69 13.03
N SER A 19 9.57 14.58 11.86
CA SER A 19 9.05 13.73 10.78
C SER A 19 9.92 12.51 10.62
N TYR A 20 9.29 11.40 10.21
CA TYR A 20 9.93 10.10 10.09
C TYR A 20 9.69 9.53 8.72
N LYS A 21 10.60 8.68 8.28
CA LYS A 21 10.47 7.94 7.02
C LYS A 21 10.48 6.46 7.32
N ILE A 22 9.58 5.72 6.68
CA ILE A 22 9.52 4.27 6.82
C ILE A 22 10.09 3.59 5.57
N THR A 23 10.88 2.54 5.81
CA THR A 23 11.34 1.64 4.76
C THR A 23 10.69 0.28 5.01
N ILE A 24 9.91 -0.19 4.06
CA ILE A 24 9.27 -1.51 4.10
C ILE A 24 10.14 -2.47 3.29
N ASN A 25 10.49 -3.62 3.86
CA ASN A 25 11.40 -4.55 3.21
C ASN A 25 10.68 -5.77 2.63
N ASN A 26 9.46 -6.04 3.04
CA ASN A 26 8.69 -7.17 2.52
C ASN A 26 7.21 -6.85 2.39
N ARG A 27 6.53 -7.59 1.53
CA ARG A 27 5.11 -7.36 1.20
C ARG A 27 4.17 -7.58 2.39
N SER A 28 4.53 -8.45 3.30
CA SER A 28 3.72 -8.75 4.51
C SER A 28 3.88 -7.73 5.62
N TYR A 29 4.76 -6.75 5.46
CA TYR A 29 5.03 -5.70 6.45
C TYR A 29 5.55 -6.24 7.78
N THR A 30 6.21 -7.40 7.77
CA THR A 30 6.84 -7.97 8.96
C THR A 30 8.26 -7.45 9.18
N ASP A 31 8.87 -6.88 8.15
CA ASP A 31 10.22 -6.32 8.19
C ASP A 31 10.20 -4.88 7.67
N TYR A 32 10.38 -3.93 8.57
CA TYR A 32 10.42 -2.51 8.23
C TYR A 32 11.32 -1.76 9.21
N THR A 33 11.77 -0.58 8.79
CA THR A 33 12.65 0.27 9.60
C THR A 33 12.15 1.71 9.54
N ILE A 34 12.24 2.41 10.66
CA ILE A 34 11.83 3.81 10.77
C ILE A 34 13.06 4.66 10.99
N TYR A 35 13.16 5.74 10.23
CA TYR A 35 14.27 6.68 10.26
C TYR A 35 13.75 8.09 10.54
N ASP A 36 14.61 8.92 11.14
CA ASP A 36 14.41 10.36 11.10
C ASP A 36 14.49 10.82 9.64
N SER A 37 13.52 11.59 9.19
CA SER A 37 13.39 11.91 7.76
C SER A 37 14.52 12.84 7.25
N SER A 38 15.11 13.65 8.12
CA SER A 38 16.19 14.57 7.73
C SER A 38 17.58 13.99 7.90
N SER A 39 17.85 13.32 9.02
CA SER A 39 19.18 12.76 9.34
C SER A 39 19.37 11.35 8.81
N LEU A 40 18.29 10.64 8.49
CA LEU A 40 18.27 9.22 8.10
C LEU A 40 18.87 8.30 9.17
N ILE A 41 18.83 8.73 10.44
CA ILE A 41 19.22 7.91 11.58
C ILE A 41 18.02 7.05 11.99
N GLU A 42 18.28 5.75 12.16
CA GLU A 42 17.23 4.81 12.57
C GLU A 42 16.69 5.16 13.95
N LYS A 43 15.36 5.13 14.08
CA LYS A 43 14.64 5.38 15.33
C LYS A 43 13.99 4.10 15.82
N LYS A 44 14.59 3.44 16.81
CA LYS A 44 14.10 2.19 17.39
C LYS A 44 13.00 2.39 18.43
N ASN A 45 12.87 3.59 18.96
CA ASN A 45 11.88 3.92 19.99
C ASN A 45 10.54 4.38 19.42
N ILE A 46 10.40 4.43 18.11
CA ILE A 46 9.13 4.73 17.44
C ILE A 46 8.48 3.41 17.07
N ASP A 47 7.36 3.09 17.71
CA ASP A 47 6.60 1.88 17.44
C ASP A 47 5.33 2.27 16.68
N VAL A 48 5.31 1.98 15.41
CA VAL A 48 4.17 2.28 14.54
C VAL A 48 3.80 1.03 13.74
N ASP A 49 2.50 0.76 13.65
CA ASP A 49 1.99 -0.31 12.80
C ASP A 49 1.72 0.26 11.39
N PRO A 50 2.56 -0.06 10.41
CA PRO A 50 2.44 0.55 9.09
C PRO A 50 1.18 0.12 8.32
N ILE A 51 0.61 -1.05 8.63
CA ILE A 51 -0.66 -1.48 8.03
C ILE A 51 -1.81 -0.69 8.62
N LYS A 52 -1.83 -0.56 9.94
CA LYS A 52 -2.89 0.19 10.63
C LYS A 52 -2.97 1.63 10.16
N PHE A 53 -1.83 2.27 9.95
CA PHE A 53 -1.75 3.67 9.51
C PHE A 53 -1.62 3.84 8.00
N LYS A 54 -1.77 2.74 7.25
CA LYS A 54 -1.84 2.77 5.78
C LYS A 54 -0.60 3.40 5.14
N MET A 55 0.58 2.91 5.52
CA MET A 55 1.87 3.43 5.04
C MET A 55 2.41 2.57 3.91
N PHE A 56 3.00 3.20 2.91
CA PHE A 56 3.78 2.55 1.86
C PHE A 56 5.27 2.73 2.10
N ASN A 57 6.07 1.88 1.45
CA ASN A 57 7.51 2.03 1.48
C ASN A 57 7.93 3.44 1.04
N GLY A 58 8.78 4.07 1.83
CA GLY A 58 9.28 5.41 1.56
C GLY A 58 8.39 6.54 2.03
N ASP A 59 7.24 6.24 2.63
CA ASP A 59 6.34 7.27 3.15
C ASP A 59 7.01 8.06 4.28
N VAL A 60 6.74 9.36 4.30
CA VAL A 60 7.13 10.26 5.38
C VAL A 60 5.89 10.56 6.22
N PHE A 61 6.02 10.45 7.52
CA PHE A 61 4.90 10.62 8.45
C PHE A 61 5.30 11.45 9.66
N ILE A 62 4.29 12.00 10.31
CA ILE A 62 4.43 12.75 11.57
C ILE A 62 3.48 12.17 12.62
N PHE A 63 3.76 12.44 13.87
CA PHE A 63 2.82 12.22 14.97
C PHE A 63 2.01 13.48 15.19
N ASN A 64 0.68 13.34 15.19
CA ASN A 64 -0.22 14.47 15.42
C ASN A 64 -0.77 14.42 16.85
N PHE A 65 -0.46 15.45 17.64
CA PHE A 65 -0.86 15.50 19.04
C PHE A 65 -2.35 15.84 19.25
N THR A 66 -2.98 16.50 18.28
CA THR A 66 -4.42 16.83 18.36
C THR A 66 -5.28 15.62 18.05
N GLU A 67 -4.81 14.76 17.15
CA GLU A 67 -5.38 13.45 16.86
C GLU A 67 -4.25 12.45 17.14
N PRO A 68 -4.21 11.80 18.32
CA PRO A 68 -2.99 11.14 18.82
C PRO A 68 -2.65 9.87 18.05
N TYR A 69 -2.27 10.00 16.79
CA TYR A 69 -1.79 8.94 15.93
C TYR A 69 -0.92 9.51 14.80
N TYR A 70 -0.34 8.61 14.03
CA TYR A 70 0.58 8.97 12.95
C TYR A 70 -0.17 9.30 11.67
N HIS A 71 0.33 10.31 10.95
CA HIS A 71 -0.22 10.76 9.68
C HIS A 71 0.85 10.78 8.62
N VAL A 72 0.56 10.21 7.46
CA VAL A 72 1.43 10.29 6.30
C VAL A 72 1.30 11.68 5.69
N VAL A 73 2.43 12.37 5.56
CA VAL A 73 2.47 13.72 4.98
C VAL A 73 3.08 13.75 3.59
N TYR A 74 3.82 12.71 3.20
CA TYR A 74 4.36 12.54 1.86
C TYR A 74 4.40 11.07 1.51
N SER A 75 3.98 10.74 0.30
CA SER A 75 3.96 9.36 -0.19
C SER A 75 4.25 9.34 -1.68
N GLY A 76 5.43 8.84 -2.05
CA GLY A 76 5.81 8.69 -3.45
C GLY A 76 4.90 7.71 -4.19
N ILE A 77 4.49 6.63 -3.49
CA ILE A 77 3.62 5.61 -4.09
C ILE A 77 2.24 6.17 -4.44
N ARG A 78 1.71 7.06 -3.60
CA ARG A 78 0.40 7.67 -3.84
C ARG A 78 0.38 8.67 -4.98
N THR A 79 1.54 9.22 -5.33
CA THR A 79 1.66 10.29 -6.33
C THR A 79 2.37 9.84 -7.62
N VAL A 80 2.97 8.65 -7.63
CA VAL A 80 3.65 8.13 -8.81
C VAL A 80 2.66 7.95 -9.97
N SER A 81 3.13 8.19 -11.19
CA SER A 81 2.26 8.14 -12.38
C SER A 81 1.75 6.74 -12.69
N TYR A 82 2.54 5.72 -12.38
CA TYR A 82 2.08 4.33 -12.50
C TYR A 82 2.92 3.39 -11.64
N ILE A 83 2.33 2.24 -11.35
CA ILE A 83 2.95 1.10 -10.66
C ILE A 83 2.78 -0.09 -11.60
N SER A 84 3.84 -0.86 -11.81
CA SER A 84 3.76 -2.07 -12.62
C SER A 84 3.41 -3.28 -11.75
N GLY A 85 2.60 -4.18 -12.29
CA GLY A 85 2.21 -5.38 -11.57
C GLY A 85 1.50 -6.40 -12.45
N ILE A 86 0.97 -7.42 -11.78
CA ILE A 86 0.21 -8.50 -12.40
C ILE A 86 -1.20 -8.51 -11.83
N LEU A 87 -2.18 -8.38 -12.71
CA LEU A 87 -3.59 -8.51 -12.37
C LEU A 87 -3.98 -9.98 -12.40
N ILE A 88 -4.45 -10.51 -11.29
CA ILE A 88 -4.80 -11.91 -11.14
C ILE A 88 -6.26 -12.10 -11.54
N CYS A 89 -6.48 -12.55 -12.78
CA CYS A 89 -7.82 -12.71 -13.35
C CYS A 89 -8.37 -14.12 -13.18
N GLN A 90 -7.56 -15.09 -12.81
CA GLN A 90 -7.93 -16.49 -12.70
C GLN A 90 -8.59 -16.87 -11.39
N ASN A 91 -8.46 -16.02 -10.38
CA ASN A 91 -8.92 -16.31 -9.04
C ASN A 91 -10.18 -15.55 -8.68
N GLN A 92 -10.59 -15.70 -7.44
CA GLN A 92 -11.75 -15.08 -6.86
C GLN A 92 -11.69 -13.55 -6.94
N THR A 93 -12.83 -12.94 -7.20
CA THR A 93 -12.97 -11.49 -7.15
C THR A 93 -13.20 -11.01 -5.72
N TYR A 94 -12.97 -9.72 -5.47
CA TYR A 94 -13.02 -9.11 -4.14
C TYR A 94 -14.13 -8.06 -4.00
N GLY A 95 -15.10 -8.10 -4.88
CA GLY A 95 -16.21 -7.17 -4.86
C GLY A 95 -16.48 -6.60 -6.23
N ARG A 96 -17.48 -5.73 -6.33
CA ARG A 96 -17.94 -5.20 -7.60
C ARG A 96 -18.24 -3.71 -7.50
N ILE A 97 -17.84 -2.96 -8.53
CA ILE A 97 -18.24 -1.57 -8.73
C ILE A 97 -18.74 -1.41 -10.17
N LYS A 98 -20.01 -0.98 -10.35
CA LYS A 98 -20.65 -0.90 -11.66
C LYS A 98 -20.57 -2.25 -12.39
N ASN A 99 -19.98 -2.28 -13.59
CA ASN A 99 -19.82 -3.48 -14.41
C ASN A 99 -18.45 -4.15 -14.21
N LYS A 100 -17.65 -3.70 -13.25
CA LYS A 100 -16.31 -4.21 -13.00
C LYS A 100 -16.25 -4.91 -11.66
N PHE A 101 -15.46 -5.97 -11.61
CA PHE A 101 -15.10 -6.62 -10.37
C PHE A 101 -13.72 -6.16 -9.92
N TYR A 102 -13.49 -6.16 -8.62
CA TYR A 102 -12.16 -5.96 -8.08
C TYR A 102 -11.36 -7.25 -8.18
N TYR A 103 -10.18 -7.16 -8.74
CA TYR A 103 -9.22 -8.25 -8.82
C TYR A 103 -7.98 -7.90 -8.02
N LYS A 104 -7.34 -8.93 -7.48
CA LYS A 104 -6.05 -8.80 -6.82
C LYS A 104 -5.00 -8.38 -7.84
N CYS A 105 -4.24 -7.34 -7.52
CA CYS A 105 -3.13 -6.88 -8.33
C CYS A 105 -1.86 -6.95 -7.50
N ILE A 106 -0.86 -7.67 -7.99
CA ILE A 106 0.41 -7.89 -7.29
C ILE A 106 1.45 -6.96 -7.90
N PRO A 107 1.89 -5.91 -7.19
CA PRO A 107 2.97 -5.06 -7.69
C PRO A 107 4.26 -5.84 -7.91
N ASP A 108 5.03 -5.46 -8.92
CA ASP A 108 6.36 -6.03 -9.18
C ASP A 108 7.31 -5.73 -8.02
N ASP A 109 7.17 -4.56 -7.41
CA ASP A 109 7.93 -4.18 -6.24
C ASP A 109 7.45 -4.99 -5.02
N LYS A 110 8.31 -5.87 -4.52
CA LYS A 110 7.99 -6.78 -3.42
C LYS A 110 7.83 -6.08 -2.06
N ARG A 111 8.11 -4.79 -2.00
CA ARG A 111 7.92 -3.97 -0.80
C ARG A 111 6.50 -3.38 -0.71
N LEU A 112 5.70 -3.53 -1.76
CA LEU A 112 4.34 -3.04 -1.81
C LEU A 112 3.33 -4.15 -1.50
N PRO A 113 2.22 -3.83 -0.81
CA PRO A 113 1.16 -4.81 -0.57
C PRO A 113 0.39 -5.09 -1.85
N HIS A 114 -0.46 -6.11 -1.81
CA HIS A 114 -1.41 -6.36 -2.89
C HIS A 114 -2.42 -5.22 -2.97
N PHE A 115 -2.75 -4.82 -4.19
CA PHE A 115 -3.82 -3.87 -4.46
C PHE A 115 -5.07 -4.60 -4.92
N LEU A 116 -6.21 -3.95 -4.81
CA LEU A 116 -7.43 -4.34 -5.50
C LEU A 116 -7.68 -3.35 -6.62
N VAL A 117 -7.90 -3.87 -7.84
CA VAL A 117 -8.03 -3.05 -9.04
C VAL A 117 -9.28 -3.48 -9.81
N PRO A 118 -10.21 -2.54 -10.08
CA PRO A 118 -11.39 -2.88 -10.89
C PRO A 118 -11.01 -3.18 -12.34
N TYR A 119 -11.57 -4.24 -12.87
CA TYR A 119 -11.33 -4.65 -14.26
C TYR A 119 -12.56 -5.34 -14.81
N GLU A 120 -12.88 -5.06 -16.07
CA GLU A 120 -13.91 -5.75 -16.81
C GLU A 120 -13.24 -6.71 -17.80
N ILE A 121 -13.46 -8.01 -17.60
CA ILE A 121 -12.94 -9.01 -18.54
C ILE A 121 -13.78 -8.97 -19.79
N LYS A 122 -13.17 -8.54 -20.88
CA LYS A 122 -13.80 -8.50 -22.21
C LYS A 122 -13.61 -9.84 -22.90
N GLY A 123 -14.65 -10.30 -23.56
CA GLY A 123 -14.60 -11.52 -24.35
C GLY A 123 -15.77 -12.42 -24.08
N ASN A 124 -15.67 -13.64 -24.64
CA ASN A 124 -16.72 -14.63 -24.52
C ASN A 124 -16.85 -15.10 -23.07
N SER A 125 -18.03 -14.89 -22.48
CA SER A 125 -18.31 -15.28 -21.11
C SER A 125 -18.23 -16.79 -20.88
N PHE A 126 -18.18 -17.58 -21.93
CA PHE A 126 -18.02 -19.03 -21.86
C PHE A 126 -16.55 -19.46 -21.76
N SER A 127 -15.60 -18.55 -21.98
CA SER A 127 -14.19 -18.85 -21.80
C SER A 127 -13.87 -18.93 -20.31
N LYS A 128 -13.47 -20.11 -19.83
CA LYS A 128 -13.07 -20.31 -18.46
C LYS A 128 -11.59 -19.99 -18.21
N ASN A 129 -10.84 -19.68 -19.26
CA ASN A 129 -9.40 -19.44 -19.18
C ASN A 129 -9.09 -17.94 -19.24
N PHE A 130 -9.36 -17.25 -18.14
CA PHE A 130 -8.94 -15.87 -17.98
C PHE A 130 -7.46 -15.86 -17.63
N LYS A 131 -6.66 -15.29 -18.51
CA LYS A 131 -5.21 -15.17 -18.25
C LYS A 131 -4.94 -13.98 -17.35
N ASN A 132 -3.97 -14.13 -16.46
CA ASN A 132 -3.43 -13.02 -15.71
C ASN A 132 -2.79 -12.02 -16.67
N LYS A 133 -2.76 -10.74 -16.29
CA LYS A 133 -2.32 -9.65 -17.15
C LYS A 133 -1.17 -8.90 -16.53
N TYR A 134 -0.17 -8.56 -17.35
CA TYR A 134 0.79 -7.51 -16.98
C TYR A 134 0.10 -6.16 -17.14
N VAL A 135 0.14 -5.34 -16.11
CA VAL A 135 -0.58 -4.07 -16.08
C VAL A 135 0.26 -2.94 -15.51
N ASN A 136 -0.10 -1.73 -15.88
CA ASN A 136 0.27 -0.52 -15.14
C ASN A 136 -1.00 0.03 -14.49
N PHE A 137 -0.89 0.43 -13.24
CA PHE A 137 -1.99 0.97 -12.46
C PHE A 137 -1.48 2.08 -11.55
N LYS A 138 -2.38 2.83 -10.95
CA LYS A 138 -2.04 3.90 -10.00
C LYS A 138 -2.88 3.79 -8.75
N PHE A 139 -2.40 4.38 -7.67
CA PHE A 139 -3.09 4.45 -6.40
C PHE A 139 -4.36 5.31 -6.51
N VAL A 140 -5.42 4.87 -5.84
CA VAL A 140 -6.67 5.64 -5.72
C VAL A 140 -6.96 5.93 -4.25
N SER A 141 -7.05 4.89 -3.42
CA SER A 141 -7.41 5.06 -2.00
C SER A 141 -6.94 3.85 -1.19
N TRP A 142 -6.87 4.05 0.11
CA TRP A 142 -6.60 2.93 1.04
C TRP A 142 -7.42 3.14 2.31
N ASP A 143 -8.66 2.67 2.30
CA ASP A 143 -9.57 2.81 3.43
C ASP A 143 -9.81 1.49 4.16
N GLY A 144 -9.79 0.39 3.41
CA GLY A 144 -10.02 -0.96 3.92
C GLY A 144 -8.73 -1.74 4.15
N LYS A 145 -8.84 -3.06 4.03
CA LYS A 145 -7.70 -3.96 4.23
C LYS A 145 -6.64 -3.81 3.15
N HIS A 146 -7.06 -3.57 1.90
CA HIS A 146 -6.16 -3.45 0.76
C HIS A 146 -6.25 -2.07 0.14
N PRO A 147 -5.13 -1.53 -0.36
CA PRO A 147 -5.19 -0.32 -1.18
C PRO A 147 -5.92 -0.60 -2.49
N ILE A 148 -6.61 0.41 -2.98
CA ILE A 148 -7.36 0.37 -4.24
C ILE A 148 -6.54 1.09 -5.30
N GLY A 149 -6.43 0.47 -6.47
CA GLY A 149 -5.80 1.05 -7.63
C GLY A 149 -6.75 1.18 -8.81
N GLU A 150 -6.30 1.89 -9.82
CA GLU A 150 -7.01 2.07 -11.08
C GLU A 150 -6.09 1.71 -12.23
N LEU A 151 -6.58 0.91 -13.17
CA LEU A 151 -5.81 0.54 -14.35
C LEU A 151 -5.49 1.76 -15.21
N ILE A 152 -4.24 1.85 -15.64
CA ILE A 152 -3.80 2.79 -16.66
C ILE A 152 -3.69 2.06 -18.00
N GLN A 153 -3.07 0.87 -17.98
CA GLN A 153 -2.79 0.13 -19.20
C GLN A 153 -2.67 -1.36 -18.90
N VAL A 154 -3.27 -2.16 -19.76
CA VAL A 154 -3.01 -3.60 -19.83
C VAL A 154 -1.92 -3.81 -20.88
N ILE A 155 -0.79 -4.37 -20.45
CA ILE A 155 0.38 -4.53 -21.31
C ILE A 155 0.28 -5.82 -22.13
N GLY A 156 -0.16 -6.90 -21.51
CA GLY A 156 -0.29 -8.18 -22.17
C GLY A 156 -0.61 -9.30 -21.21
N ASP A 157 -0.79 -10.49 -21.75
CA ASP A 157 -1.05 -11.69 -20.97
C ASP A 157 0.24 -12.21 -20.33
N VAL A 158 0.11 -12.78 -19.14
CA VAL A 158 1.22 -13.47 -18.49
C VAL A 158 1.35 -14.85 -19.14
N ASP A 159 2.46 -15.06 -19.83
CA ASP A 159 2.74 -16.36 -20.42
C ASP A 159 3.16 -17.35 -19.35
N LYS A 160 2.66 -18.57 -19.47
CA LYS A 160 3.13 -19.66 -18.62
C LYS A 160 4.47 -20.13 -19.17
N LEU A 161 5.47 -19.93 -18.40
CA LEU A 161 6.78 -20.51 -18.66
C LEU A 161 6.86 -21.92 -18.07
#